data_f5b8b8bca2ca26fcd1d503dd1818e4b9
#
_entry.id   f5b8b8bca2ca26fcd1d503dd1818e4b9
#
_cell.length_a   1.000
_cell.length_b   1.000
_cell.length_c   1.000
_cell.angle_alpha   90.00
_cell.angle_beta   90.00
_cell.angle_gamma   90.00
#
_symmetry.space_group_name_H-M   'P 1'
#
loop_
_entity.id
_entity.type
_entity.pdbx_description
1 polymer ?
#
loop_
_entity_poly.entity_id
_entity_poly.type
_entity_poly.pdbx_seq_one_letter_code
_entity_poly.pdbx_strand_id
1 'polypeptide(L)'
;MTNQSTIDKLIEMRLSCMADSFRNQLNDPEFNEVPFEDRFGMIVDIEYNNRKSNRLKRLIKKAEFDQPDASIMDVDYTSGRKLNKELITRLATCEYISEHRNIFITGATGCGKTYMACAFGMEACKPVSYTHLRAHETGAYL
;
A
#
# COMPACT_ATOMS: atom_id res chain seq x y z
N MET A 1 -0.11 -30.80 -22.51
CA MET A 1 -0.15 -29.51 -21.82
C MET A 1 0.20 -28.43 -22.82
N THR A 2 -0.67 -27.48 -23.01
CA THR A 2 -0.45 -26.36 -23.92
C THR A 2 -0.27 -25.08 -23.15
N ASN A 3 0.41 -24.09 -23.75
CA ASN A 3 0.56 -22.76 -23.14
C ASN A 3 -0.81 -22.13 -22.86
N GLN A 4 -1.78 -22.31 -23.75
CA GLN A 4 -3.14 -21.81 -23.55
C GLN A 4 -3.80 -22.43 -22.31
N SER A 5 -3.65 -23.74 -22.13
CA SER A 5 -4.18 -24.41 -20.91
C SER A 5 -3.56 -23.87 -19.63
N THR A 6 -2.27 -23.52 -19.67
CA THR A 6 -1.60 -22.88 -18.51
C THR A 6 -2.18 -21.49 -18.23
N ILE A 7 -2.38 -20.70 -19.28
CA ILE A 7 -2.98 -19.35 -19.17
C ILE A 7 -4.39 -19.44 -18.58
N ASP A 8 -5.21 -20.36 -19.08
CA ASP A 8 -6.59 -20.55 -18.62
C ASP A 8 -6.64 -20.91 -17.14
N LYS A 9 -5.74 -21.80 -16.69
CA LYS A 9 -5.63 -22.16 -15.27
C LYS A 9 -5.20 -20.99 -14.38
N LEU A 10 -4.26 -20.17 -14.86
CA LEU A 10 -3.86 -18.96 -14.13
C LEU A 10 -5.04 -18.01 -13.96
N ILE A 11 -5.84 -17.82 -15.00
CA ILE A 11 -7.05 -16.96 -14.94
C ILE A 11 -8.08 -17.56 -13.98
N GLU A 12 -8.31 -18.87 -14.03
CA GLU A 12 -9.23 -19.55 -13.12
C GLU A 12 -8.79 -19.42 -11.65
N MET A 13 -7.50 -19.50 -11.39
CA MET A 13 -6.92 -19.24 -10.07
C MET A 13 -6.92 -17.76 -9.66
N ARG A 14 -7.46 -16.87 -10.50
CA ARG A 14 -7.45 -15.41 -10.30
C ARG A 14 -6.06 -14.80 -10.27
N LEU A 15 -5.17 -15.36 -11.06
CA LEU A 15 -3.79 -14.87 -11.26
C LEU A 15 -3.68 -14.23 -12.64
N SER A 16 -4.58 -13.28 -12.95
CA SER A 16 -4.70 -12.67 -14.26
C SER A 16 -3.45 -11.91 -14.70
N CYS A 17 -2.77 -11.23 -13.77
CA CYS A 17 -1.53 -10.53 -14.09
C CYS A 17 -0.40 -11.50 -14.42
N MET A 18 -0.33 -12.65 -13.77
CA MET A 18 0.58 -13.73 -14.13
C MET A 18 0.28 -14.27 -15.52
N ALA A 19 -1.01 -14.49 -15.83
CA ALA A 19 -1.45 -14.97 -17.13
C ALA A 19 -1.04 -14.01 -18.25
N ASP A 20 -1.25 -12.72 -18.07
CA ASP A 20 -0.89 -11.70 -19.06
C ASP A 20 0.63 -11.60 -19.22
N SER A 21 1.38 -11.62 -18.12
CA SER A 21 2.85 -11.60 -18.15
C SER A 21 3.41 -12.83 -18.87
N PHE A 22 2.87 -14.01 -18.57
CA PHE A 22 3.28 -15.25 -19.25
C PHE A 22 2.99 -15.18 -20.75
N ARG A 23 1.80 -14.71 -21.14
CA ARG A 23 1.44 -14.51 -22.54
C ARG A 23 2.40 -13.56 -23.24
N ASN A 24 2.75 -12.46 -22.60
CA ASN A 24 3.70 -11.48 -23.16
C ASN A 24 5.09 -12.10 -23.37
N GLN A 25 5.57 -12.87 -22.41
CA GLN A 25 6.86 -13.55 -22.54
C GLN A 25 6.87 -14.59 -23.67
N LEU A 26 5.75 -15.27 -23.92
CA LEU A 26 5.64 -16.22 -25.01
C LEU A 26 5.68 -15.54 -26.38
N ASN A 27 5.18 -14.33 -26.47
CA ASN A 27 5.06 -13.59 -27.73
C ASN A 27 6.27 -12.70 -28.03
N ASP A 28 7.16 -12.49 -27.09
CA ASP A 28 8.31 -11.61 -27.23
C ASP A 28 9.61 -12.42 -27.30
N PRO A 29 10.27 -12.43 -28.48
CA PRO A 29 11.51 -13.19 -28.65
C PRO A 29 12.67 -12.75 -27.74
N GLU A 30 12.65 -11.53 -27.23
CA GLU A 30 13.69 -11.02 -26.33
C GLU A 30 13.80 -11.86 -25.05
N PHE A 31 12.71 -12.47 -24.62
CA PHE A 31 12.71 -13.33 -23.44
C PHE A 31 13.38 -14.70 -23.66
N ASN A 32 13.67 -15.09 -24.89
CA ASN A 32 14.30 -16.38 -25.17
C ASN A 32 15.71 -16.51 -24.57
N GLU A 33 16.41 -15.38 -24.44
CA GLU A 33 17.77 -15.33 -23.88
C GLU A 33 17.77 -15.12 -22.35
N VAL A 34 16.62 -14.84 -21.76
CA VAL A 34 16.50 -14.64 -20.31
C VAL A 34 16.36 -16.00 -19.63
N PRO A 35 17.15 -16.28 -18.56
CA PRO A 35 17.02 -17.53 -17.81
C PRO A 35 15.60 -17.73 -17.27
N PHE A 36 15.19 -18.99 -17.15
CA PHE A 36 13.85 -19.34 -16.68
C PHE A 36 13.53 -18.75 -15.31
N GLU A 37 14.50 -18.80 -14.38
CA GLU A 37 14.33 -18.30 -13.02
C GLU A 37 13.99 -16.82 -13.00
N ASP A 38 14.67 -16.04 -13.86
CA ASP A 38 14.41 -14.60 -13.96
C ASP A 38 13.04 -14.33 -14.58
N ARG A 39 12.67 -15.06 -15.63
CA ARG A 39 11.37 -14.93 -16.29
C ARG A 39 10.24 -15.28 -15.33
N PHE A 40 10.39 -16.36 -14.58
CA PHE A 40 9.41 -16.76 -13.58
C PHE A 40 9.30 -15.73 -12.46
N GLY A 41 10.44 -15.22 -11.99
CA GLY A 41 10.47 -14.14 -10.99
C GLY A 41 9.71 -12.90 -11.45
N MET A 42 9.89 -12.48 -12.70
CA MET A 42 9.15 -11.34 -13.27
C MET A 42 7.64 -11.58 -13.28
N ILE A 43 7.20 -12.77 -13.63
CA ILE A 43 5.77 -13.14 -13.63
C ILE A 43 5.19 -13.05 -12.22
N VAL A 44 5.90 -13.58 -11.23
CA VAL A 44 5.47 -13.57 -9.82
C VAL A 44 5.44 -12.14 -9.28
N ASP A 45 6.48 -11.34 -9.59
CA ASP A 45 6.58 -9.97 -9.10
C ASP A 45 5.43 -9.09 -9.61
N ILE A 46 5.02 -9.24 -10.85
CA ILE A 46 3.90 -8.48 -11.42
C ILE A 46 2.61 -8.77 -10.65
N GLU A 47 2.29 -10.03 -10.39
CA GLU A 47 1.10 -10.40 -9.64
C GLU A 47 1.18 -9.93 -8.19
N TYR A 48 2.32 -10.10 -7.55
CA TYR A 48 2.55 -9.69 -6.18
C TYR A 48 2.36 -8.17 -6.00
N ASN A 49 2.98 -7.38 -6.88
CA ASN A 49 2.88 -5.92 -6.83
C ASN A 49 1.45 -5.45 -7.12
N ASN A 50 0.76 -6.08 -8.07
CA ASN A 50 -0.63 -5.77 -8.36
C ASN A 50 -1.53 -6.03 -7.16
N ARG A 51 -1.35 -7.14 -6.47
CA ARG A 51 -2.12 -7.48 -5.27
C ARG A 51 -1.86 -6.51 -4.12
N LYS A 52 -0.59 -6.11 -3.92
CA LYS A 52 -0.25 -5.07 -2.93
C LYS A 52 -0.94 -3.75 -3.24
N SER A 53 -0.88 -3.31 -4.49
CA SER A 53 -1.51 -2.08 -4.94
C SER A 53 -3.02 -2.10 -4.74
N ASN A 54 -3.68 -3.19 -5.09
CA ASN A 54 -5.13 -3.35 -4.92
C ASN A 54 -5.53 -3.39 -3.44
N ARG A 55 -4.72 -4.00 -2.59
CA ARG A 55 -4.93 -4.01 -1.15
C ARG A 55 -4.86 -2.60 -0.57
N LEU A 56 -3.85 -1.82 -0.96
CA LEU A 56 -3.71 -0.43 -0.55
C LEU A 56 -4.94 0.39 -0.96
N LYS A 57 -5.36 0.28 -2.22
CA LYS A 57 -6.55 0.97 -2.73
C LYS A 57 -7.82 0.62 -1.96
N ARG A 58 -7.99 -0.66 -1.61
CA ARG A 58 -9.14 -1.10 -0.79
C ARG A 58 -9.12 -0.52 0.61
N LEU A 59 -7.95 -0.49 1.26
CA LEU A 59 -7.81 0.08 2.59
C LEU A 59 -8.13 1.57 2.60
N ILE A 60 -7.60 2.32 1.63
CA ILE A 60 -7.87 3.75 1.48
C ILE A 60 -9.36 4.00 1.25
N LYS A 61 -9.98 3.23 0.36
CA LYS A 61 -11.42 3.35 0.09
C LYS A 61 -12.27 3.02 1.31
N LYS A 62 -11.91 1.98 2.05
CA LYS A 62 -12.64 1.56 3.27
C LYS A 62 -12.49 2.58 4.40
N ALA A 63 -11.36 3.26 4.47
CA ALA A 63 -11.10 4.26 5.50
C ALA A 63 -11.92 5.54 5.32
N GLU A 64 -12.40 5.83 4.10
CA GLU A 64 -13.25 7.00 3.80
C GLU A 64 -12.64 8.31 4.30
N PHE A 65 -11.35 8.52 4.02
CA PHE A 65 -10.67 9.74 4.44
C PHE A 65 -11.28 10.99 3.79
N ASP A 66 -11.49 12.04 4.58
CA ASP A 66 -11.96 13.34 4.09
C ASP A 66 -10.97 13.95 3.09
N GLN A 67 -9.69 13.73 3.30
CA GLN A 67 -8.61 14.25 2.44
C GLN A 67 -7.70 13.10 2.01
N PRO A 68 -8.10 12.31 0.99
CA PRO A 68 -7.32 11.14 0.55
C PRO A 68 -5.98 11.49 -0.11
N ASP A 69 -5.77 12.75 -0.48
CA ASP A 69 -4.50 13.24 -1.04
C ASP A 69 -3.50 13.70 0.03
N ALA A 70 -3.89 13.64 1.31
CA ALA A 70 -3.04 14.06 2.40
C ALA A 70 -1.77 13.20 2.47
N SER A 71 -0.61 13.85 2.66
CA SER A 71 0.68 13.17 2.77
C SER A 71 1.53 13.78 3.86
N ILE A 72 2.22 12.93 4.61
CA ILE A 72 3.21 13.35 5.60
C ILE A 72 4.36 14.11 4.93
N MET A 73 4.69 13.77 3.70
CA MET A 73 5.76 14.42 2.94
C MET A 73 5.46 15.89 2.61
N ASP A 74 4.18 16.25 2.53
CA ASP A 74 3.73 17.59 2.17
C ASP A 74 3.49 18.50 3.39
N VAL A 75 3.80 18.04 4.60
CA VAL A 75 3.62 18.83 5.82
C VAL A 75 4.58 20.00 5.84
N ASP A 76 4.03 21.20 5.98
CA ASP A 76 4.80 22.45 6.08
C ASP A 76 5.19 22.74 7.54
N TYR A 77 6.48 22.62 7.83
CA TYR A 77 7.03 22.89 9.16
C TYR A 77 7.39 24.36 9.38
N THR A 78 7.30 25.19 8.32
CA THR A 78 7.71 26.61 8.36
C THR A 78 6.54 27.58 8.55
N SER A 79 5.32 27.09 8.60
CA SER A 79 4.09 27.89 8.58
C SER A 79 3.71 28.54 9.92
N GLY A 80 4.64 28.65 10.86
CA GLY A 80 4.35 29.24 12.18
C GLY A 80 3.61 28.32 13.16
N ARG A 81 3.15 27.18 12.71
CA ARG A 81 2.64 26.12 13.57
C ARG A 81 3.80 25.43 14.25
N LYS A 82 3.77 25.29 15.55
CA LYS A 82 4.87 24.67 16.30
C LYS A 82 4.82 23.14 16.15
N LEU A 83 5.02 22.64 14.93
CA LEU A 83 5.05 21.22 14.63
C LEU A 83 6.42 20.63 14.95
N ASN A 84 6.45 19.53 15.68
CA ASN A 84 7.67 18.80 15.97
C ASN A 84 7.91 17.77 14.86
N LYS A 85 8.82 18.10 13.95
CA LYS A 85 9.16 17.22 12.79
C LYS A 85 9.65 15.84 13.23
N GLU A 86 10.44 15.77 14.29
CA GLU A 86 10.95 14.49 14.80
C GLU A 86 9.82 13.58 15.29
N LEU A 87 8.89 14.15 16.05
CA LEU A 87 7.71 13.42 16.53
C LEU A 87 6.83 12.95 15.37
N ILE A 88 6.57 13.80 14.40
CA ILE A 88 5.76 13.46 13.22
C ILE A 88 6.43 12.36 12.41
N THR A 89 7.74 12.44 12.20
CA THR A 89 8.50 11.39 11.52
C THR A 89 8.43 10.05 12.25
N ARG A 90 8.52 10.06 13.57
CA ARG A 90 8.36 8.86 14.39
C ARG A 90 6.96 8.28 14.28
N LEU A 91 5.94 9.10 14.36
CA LEU A 91 4.55 8.65 14.23
C LEU A 91 4.24 8.11 12.84
N ALA A 92 4.90 8.62 11.80
CA ALA A 92 4.76 8.13 10.43
C ALA A 92 5.26 6.69 10.24
N THR A 93 6.07 6.15 11.17
CA THR A 93 6.46 4.73 11.15
C THR A 93 5.33 3.80 11.53
N CYS A 94 4.25 4.32 12.12
CA CYS A 94 3.08 3.56 12.58
C CYS A 94 3.36 2.57 13.72
N GLU A 95 4.48 2.69 14.42
CA GLU A 95 4.79 1.85 15.58
C GLU A 95 3.76 1.99 16.70
N TYR A 96 3.12 3.17 16.83
CA TYR A 96 2.07 3.40 17.82
C TYR A 96 0.90 2.42 17.67
N ILE A 97 0.64 1.92 16.45
CA ILE A 97 -0.42 0.94 16.21
C ILE A 97 -0.08 -0.39 16.88
N SER A 98 1.14 -0.89 16.70
CA SER A 98 1.58 -2.13 17.34
C SER A 98 1.73 -2.00 18.86
N GLU A 99 1.99 -0.79 19.35
CA GLU A 99 2.07 -0.48 20.77
C GLU A 99 0.72 -0.18 21.41
N HIS A 100 -0.38 -0.26 20.65
CA HIS A 100 -1.75 0.04 21.13
C HIS A 100 -1.91 1.45 21.70
N ARG A 101 -1.22 2.44 21.12
CA ARG A 101 -1.29 3.84 21.54
C ARG A 101 -2.19 4.64 20.63
N ASN A 102 -2.86 5.63 21.20
CA ASN A 102 -3.69 6.56 20.45
C ASN A 102 -2.94 7.86 20.13
N ILE A 103 -3.33 8.50 19.05
CA ILE A 103 -2.86 9.83 18.70
C ILE A 103 -4.03 10.81 18.91
N PHE A 104 -3.77 11.89 19.63
CA PHE A 104 -4.71 13.01 19.80
C PHE A 104 -4.14 14.23 19.09
N ILE A 105 -4.90 14.78 18.14
CA ILE A 105 -4.51 15.95 17.39
C ILE A 105 -5.40 17.10 17.84
N THR A 106 -4.79 18.11 18.46
CA THR A 106 -5.49 19.26 19.01
C THR A 106 -5.01 20.56 18.36
N GLY A 107 -5.87 21.55 18.33
CA GLY A 107 -5.56 22.86 17.79
C GLY A 107 -6.80 23.64 17.40
N ALA A 108 -6.59 24.87 16.97
CA ALA A 108 -7.66 25.75 16.52
C ALA A 108 -8.30 25.27 15.22
N THR A 109 -9.52 25.71 14.97
CA THR A 109 -10.21 25.45 13.71
C THR A 109 -9.39 25.98 12.53
N GLY A 110 -9.25 25.19 11.49
CA GLY A 110 -8.52 25.57 10.28
C GLY A 110 -6.99 25.45 10.37
N CYS A 111 -6.45 24.88 11.45
CA CYS A 111 -4.99 24.71 11.59
C CYS A 111 -4.42 23.43 10.94
N GLY A 112 -5.25 22.65 10.26
CA GLY A 112 -4.79 21.45 9.53
C GLY A 112 -4.91 20.14 10.30
N LYS A 113 -5.73 20.06 11.34
CA LYS A 113 -5.93 18.82 12.12
C LYS A 113 -6.44 17.66 11.28
N THR A 114 -7.46 17.91 10.45
CA THR A 114 -8.03 16.88 9.57
C THR A 114 -7.02 16.41 8.54
N TYR A 115 -6.28 17.33 7.94
CA TYR A 115 -5.20 16.98 7.01
C TYR A 115 -4.16 16.07 7.66
N MET A 116 -3.70 16.42 8.86
CA MET A 116 -2.72 15.64 9.59
C MET A 116 -3.25 14.24 9.96
N ALA A 117 -4.49 14.16 10.41
CA ALA A 117 -5.13 12.89 10.71
C ALA A 117 -5.24 11.99 9.48
N CYS A 118 -5.64 12.55 8.34
CA CYS A 118 -5.70 11.83 7.07
C CYS A 118 -4.30 11.41 6.60
N ALA A 119 -3.29 12.25 6.75
CA ALA A 119 -1.92 11.94 6.39
C ALA A 119 -1.37 10.75 7.20
N PHE A 120 -1.62 10.69 8.50
CA PHE A 120 -1.25 9.52 9.31
C PHE A 120 -2.06 8.27 8.92
N GLY A 121 -3.34 8.43 8.60
CA GLY A 121 -4.18 7.34 8.12
C GLY A 121 -3.67 6.76 6.80
N MET A 122 -3.23 7.61 5.87
CA MET A 122 -2.64 7.17 4.59
C MET A 122 -1.35 6.38 4.82
N GLU A 123 -0.48 6.83 5.75
CA GLU A 123 0.72 6.07 6.13
C GLU A 123 0.36 4.70 6.71
N ALA A 124 -0.68 4.63 7.54
CA ALA A 124 -1.15 3.38 8.14
C ALA A 124 -1.68 2.38 7.10
N CYS A 125 -2.18 2.86 5.97
CA CYS A 125 -2.68 2.01 4.88
C CYS A 125 -1.57 1.43 4.01
N LYS A 126 -0.34 1.96 4.04
CA LYS A 126 0.75 1.47 3.22
C LYS A 126 1.13 0.02 3.54
N PRO A 127 1.68 -0.75 2.57
CA PRO A 127 1.94 -2.19 2.76
C PRO A 127 2.79 -2.54 3.96
N VAL A 128 3.76 -1.70 4.33
CA VAL A 128 4.62 -1.91 5.52
C VAL A 128 3.81 -1.82 6.80
N SER A 129 2.86 -0.90 6.86
CA SER A 129 1.99 -0.68 8.02
C SER A 129 0.82 -1.65 8.07
N TYR A 130 0.48 -2.27 6.96
CA TYR A 130 -0.66 -3.19 6.86
C TYR A 130 -0.57 -4.35 7.86
N THR A 131 0.63 -4.84 8.12
CA THR A 131 0.84 -5.91 9.09
C THR A 131 0.35 -5.49 10.48
N HIS A 132 0.59 -4.24 10.86
CA HIS A 132 0.11 -3.69 12.13
C HIS A 132 -1.42 -3.60 12.16
N LEU A 133 -2.03 -3.09 11.09
CA LEU A 133 -3.48 -3.03 10.97
C LEU A 133 -4.11 -4.41 11.03
N ARG A 134 -3.54 -5.38 10.35
CA ARG A 134 -4.03 -6.74 10.35
C ARG A 134 -3.94 -7.39 11.73
N ALA A 135 -2.89 -7.12 12.48
CA ALA A 135 -2.73 -7.62 13.83
C ALA A 135 -3.86 -7.14 14.76
N HIS A 136 -4.50 -6.02 14.43
CA HIS A 136 -5.60 -5.42 15.17
C HIS A 136 -6.96 -5.60 14.50
N GLU A 137 -7.06 -6.46 13.51
CA GLU A 137 -8.27 -6.65 12.72
C GLU A 137 -9.45 -7.14 13.55
N THR A 138 -9.20 -7.83 14.63
CA THR A 138 -10.23 -8.24 15.60
C THR A 138 -10.46 -7.21 16.68
N GLY A 139 -9.64 -6.19 16.77
CA GLY A 139 -9.81 -5.07 17.65
C GLY A 139 -10.82 -4.06 17.07
N ALA A 140 -11.30 -3.15 17.88
CA ALA A 140 -12.14 -2.09 17.39
C ALA A 140 -11.30 -1.15 16.53
N TYR A 141 -11.54 -1.22 15.30
CA TYR A 141 -11.02 -0.15 14.56
C TYR A 141 -11.89 0.98 14.63
N LEU A 142 -11.52 1.48 14.83
CA LEU A 142 -12.27 2.39 14.65
C LEU A 142 -12.53 3.12 13.95
#